data_78b0c71bac2eb908ff2e69951b3114f7
#
_entry.id   78b0c71bac2eb908ff2e69951b3114f7
#
_cell.length_a   1.000
_cell.length_b   1.000
_cell.length_c   1.000
_cell.angle_alpha   90.00
_cell.angle_beta   90.00
_cell.angle_gamma   90.00
#
_symmetry.space_group_name_H-M   'P 1'
#
loop_
_entity.id
_entity.type
_entity.pdbx_description
1 polymer ?
#
loop_
_entity_poly.entity_id
_entity_poly.type
_entity_poly.pdbx_seq_one_letter_code
_entity_poly.pdbx_strand_id
1 'polypeptide(L)'
;KDVTPITNSDTTFTFEFGDGGLSTNTELSQLNGGEGIERGKIRITDRSGTTEIVDLSTATTVNDVLDTINNSTGINVIASVKGDKFVIEDNTGASVTNLTIADQGTTDTATSLGLVTSVASDTLEGTAVNTIGQNTLLSTLNDGNGVRFESASDIQVTLRDGSTVNVNFSNETTIGDVIDTLNAAGGANFTASINAQGTGLQIVDKTAGATSTQVTALNSSKA
;
A
#
# COMPACT_ATOMS: atom_id res chain seq x y z
N LYS A 1 -1.85 5.73 17.00
CA LYS A 1 -0.52 5.10 17.13
C LYS A 1 0.53 6.17 16.90
N ASP A 2 1.44 6.28 17.82
CA ASP A 2 2.47 7.32 17.84
C ASP A 2 3.41 7.13 16.63
N VAL A 3 3.52 8.12 15.77
CA VAL A 3 4.52 8.15 14.70
C VAL A 3 5.85 8.48 15.36
N THR A 4 6.65 7.46 15.65
CA THR A 4 8.02 7.70 16.14
C THR A 4 8.87 8.24 15.00
N PRO A 5 9.45 9.45 15.12
CA PRO A 5 10.38 9.96 14.12
C PRO A 5 11.63 9.08 14.08
N ILE A 6 11.93 8.52 12.91
CA ILE A 6 13.22 7.87 12.68
C ILE A 6 14.23 8.98 12.44
N THR A 7 15.07 9.27 13.44
CA THR A 7 16.19 10.19 13.28
C THR A 7 17.28 9.51 12.46
N ASN A 8 17.44 9.93 11.21
CA ASN A 8 18.58 9.53 10.39
C ASN A 8 19.47 10.75 10.14
N SER A 9 20.78 10.55 10.21
CA SER A 9 21.80 11.55 9.83
C SER A 9 21.82 11.84 8.32
N ASP A 10 20.94 11.18 7.57
CA ASP A 10 20.81 11.30 6.14
C ASP A 10 19.84 12.42 5.73
N THR A 11 19.92 12.83 4.50
CA THR A 11 19.08 13.86 3.86
C THR A 11 17.62 13.47 3.74
N THR A 12 17.22 12.28 4.18
CA THR A 12 15.87 11.72 3.99
C THR A 12 15.17 11.46 5.32
N PHE A 13 13.98 11.99 5.47
CA PHE A 13 13.05 11.70 6.56
C PHE A 13 11.87 10.91 6.00
N THR A 14 11.50 9.79 6.63
CA THR A 14 10.42 8.91 6.17
C THR A 14 9.33 8.80 7.25
N PHE A 15 8.08 8.91 6.84
CA PHE A 15 6.89 8.60 7.63
C PHE A 15 6.30 7.29 7.15
N GLU A 16 6.13 6.36 8.03
CA GLU A 16 5.37 5.14 7.76
C GLU A 16 3.94 5.29 8.31
N PHE A 17 2.93 5.02 7.50
CA PHE A 17 1.53 5.03 7.94
C PHE A 17 1.14 3.78 8.75
N GLY A 18 2.10 2.94 9.08
CA GLY A 18 1.95 1.66 9.77
C GLY A 18 1.68 0.51 8.81
N ASP A 19 1.92 -0.70 9.31
CA ASP A 19 1.61 -1.96 8.60
C ASP A 19 0.09 -2.19 8.66
N GLY A 20 -0.68 -1.34 7.98
CA GLY A 20 -2.11 -1.55 7.83
C GLY A 20 -2.33 -2.84 7.08
N GLY A 21 -2.57 -3.95 7.82
CA GLY A 21 -2.85 -5.25 7.21
C GLY A 21 -4.04 -5.14 6.27
N LEU A 22 -4.02 -5.92 5.20
CA LEU A 22 -5.11 -6.01 4.25
C LEU A 22 -6.36 -6.57 4.97
N SER A 23 -7.36 -5.72 5.19
CA SER A 23 -8.64 -6.15 5.77
C SER A 23 -9.50 -6.86 4.73
N THR A 24 -10.21 -7.91 5.14
CA THR A 24 -11.14 -8.61 4.25
C THR A 24 -12.27 -7.72 3.73
N ASN A 25 -12.62 -6.65 4.45
CA ASN A 25 -13.65 -5.68 4.04
C ASN A 25 -13.11 -4.57 3.14
N THR A 26 -11.80 -4.54 2.85
CA THR A 26 -11.22 -3.50 1.99
C THR A 26 -11.79 -3.63 0.58
N GLU A 27 -12.28 -2.50 0.05
CA GLU A 27 -12.72 -2.41 -1.34
C GLU A 27 -11.54 -2.58 -2.29
N LEU A 28 -11.69 -3.40 -3.33
CA LEU A 28 -10.65 -3.62 -4.33
C LEU A 28 -10.22 -2.33 -5.04
N SER A 29 -11.11 -1.36 -5.14
CA SER A 29 -10.84 -0.04 -5.72
C SER A 29 -9.86 0.82 -4.91
N GLN A 30 -9.63 0.50 -3.65
CA GLN A 30 -8.74 1.25 -2.76
C GLN A 30 -7.30 0.70 -2.78
N LEU A 31 -7.09 -0.49 -3.31
CA LEU A 31 -5.80 -1.15 -3.36
C LEU A 31 -4.87 -0.52 -4.41
N ASN A 32 -3.60 -0.92 -4.42
CA ASN A 32 -2.57 -0.42 -5.35
C ASN A 32 -2.49 1.11 -5.40
N GLY A 33 -2.57 1.76 -4.23
CA GLY A 33 -2.48 3.21 -4.15
C GLY A 33 -3.73 3.94 -4.68
N GLY A 34 -4.89 3.28 -4.70
CA GLY A 34 -6.14 3.81 -5.21
C GLY A 34 -6.35 3.57 -6.72
N GLU A 35 -5.43 2.86 -7.39
CA GLU A 35 -5.63 2.41 -8.79
C GLU A 35 -6.59 1.21 -8.84
N GLY A 36 -6.69 0.48 -7.73
CA GLY A 36 -7.57 -0.65 -7.57
C GLY A 36 -7.04 -1.96 -8.17
N ILE A 37 -7.90 -2.98 -8.12
CA ILE A 37 -7.66 -4.30 -8.73
C ILE A 37 -8.45 -4.38 -10.03
N GLU A 38 -7.78 -4.75 -11.11
CA GLU A 38 -8.44 -5.05 -12.38
C GLU A 38 -9.24 -6.35 -12.26
N ARG A 39 -10.56 -6.26 -12.40
CA ARG A 39 -11.47 -7.39 -12.19
C ARG A 39 -11.66 -8.21 -13.47
N GLY A 40 -11.44 -9.51 -13.37
CA GLY A 40 -11.54 -10.43 -14.48
C GLY A 40 -11.27 -11.87 -14.04
N LYS A 41 -10.51 -12.62 -14.81
CA LYS A 41 -10.26 -14.02 -14.55
C LYS A 41 -8.80 -14.28 -14.25
N ILE A 42 -8.56 -15.21 -13.34
CA ILE A 42 -7.23 -15.74 -13.05
C ILE A 42 -7.21 -17.24 -13.34
N ARG A 43 -6.04 -17.75 -13.66
CA ARG A 43 -5.79 -19.19 -13.80
C ARG A 43 -4.92 -19.66 -12.66
N ILE A 44 -5.39 -20.63 -11.90
CA ILE A 44 -4.65 -21.26 -10.80
C ILE A 44 -4.36 -22.70 -11.20
N THR A 45 -3.10 -23.11 -11.08
CA THR A 45 -2.64 -24.50 -11.22
C THR A 45 -2.10 -24.94 -9.87
N ASP A 46 -2.72 -25.93 -9.25
CA ASP A 46 -2.29 -26.52 -8.00
C ASP A 46 -1.09 -27.46 -8.19
N ARG A 47 -0.49 -27.93 -7.11
CA ARG A 47 0.71 -28.77 -7.17
C ARG A 47 0.46 -30.21 -7.62
N SER A 48 -0.81 -30.64 -7.74
CA SER A 48 -1.16 -31.89 -8.42
C SER A 48 -1.12 -31.76 -9.95
N GLY A 49 -1.07 -30.54 -10.47
CA GLY A 49 -1.14 -30.21 -11.90
C GLY A 49 -2.55 -29.90 -12.37
N THR A 50 -3.53 -29.91 -11.47
CA THR A 50 -4.91 -29.53 -11.81
C THR A 50 -5.00 -28.01 -11.98
N THR A 51 -5.76 -27.57 -12.98
CA THR A 51 -5.90 -26.15 -13.33
C THR A 51 -7.37 -25.75 -13.35
N GLU A 52 -7.68 -24.60 -12.76
CA GLU A 52 -8.99 -23.98 -12.82
C GLU A 52 -8.89 -22.51 -13.21
N ILE A 53 -9.91 -22.01 -13.89
CA ILE A 53 -10.10 -20.59 -14.19
C ILE A 53 -11.13 -20.05 -13.20
N VAL A 54 -10.66 -19.17 -12.31
CA VAL A 54 -11.47 -18.52 -11.29
C VAL A 54 -11.93 -17.15 -11.83
N ASP A 55 -13.23 -16.90 -11.81
CA ASP A 55 -13.82 -15.65 -12.31
C ASP A 55 -14.05 -14.67 -11.16
N LEU A 56 -13.23 -13.60 -11.13
CA LEU A 56 -13.28 -12.52 -10.15
C LEU A 56 -13.92 -11.24 -10.69
N SER A 57 -14.60 -11.30 -11.84
CA SER A 57 -15.18 -10.11 -12.49
C SER A 57 -16.24 -9.39 -11.66
N THR A 58 -16.87 -10.09 -10.72
CA THR A 58 -17.90 -9.53 -9.82
C THR A 58 -17.38 -9.21 -8.42
N ALA A 59 -16.14 -9.58 -8.09
CA ALA A 59 -15.55 -9.27 -6.79
C ALA A 59 -15.44 -7.75 -6.59
N THR A 60 -15.79 -7.26 -5.41
CA THR A 60 -15.71 -5.85 -5.03
C THR A 60 -14.85 -5.63 -3.81
N THR A 61 -14.71 -6.63 -2.97
CA THR A 61 -13.92 -6.60 -1.73
C THR A 61 -12.84 -7.69 -1.73
N VAL A 62 -11.88 -7.57 -0.84
CA VAL A 62 -10.90 -8.63 -0.56
C VAL A 62 -11.60 -9.94 -0.20
N ASN A 63 -12.66 -9.87 0.62
CA ASN A 63 -13.43 -11.06 1.01
C ASN A 63 -14.02 -11.79 -0.21
N ASP A 64 -14.56 -11.04 -1.18
CA ASP A 64 -15.13 -11.64 -2.39
C ASP A 64 -14.06 -12.43 -3.18
N VAL A 65 -12.83 -11.92 -3.23
CA VAL A 65 -11.70 -12.63 -3.86
C VAL A 65 -11.40 -13.92 -3.12
N LEU A 66 -11.25 -13.84 -1.78
CA LEU A 66 -10.95 -15.01 -0.95
C LEU A 66 -12.05 -16.07 -1.07
N ASP A 67 -13.30 -15.66 -0.92
CA ASP A 67 -14.46 -16.56 -0.99
C ASP A 67 -14.56 -17.23 -2.37
N THR A 68 -14.35 -16.47 -3.45
CA THR A 68 -14.43 -17.02 -4.81
C THR A 68 -13.35 -18.07 -5.06
N ILE A 69 -12.10 -17.83 -4.61
CA ILE A 69 -11.02 -18.81 -4.73
C ILE A 69 -11.28 -20.02 -3.82
N ASN A 70 -11.68 -19.80 -2.57
CA ASN A 70 -11.89 -20.86 -1.58
C ASN A 70 -13.10 -21.75 -1.89
N ASN A 71 -14.08 -21.25 -2.64
CA ASN A 71 -15.23 -22.02 -3.09
C ASN A 71 -14.98 -22.74 -4.44
N SER A 72 -13.81 -22.58 -5.05
CA SER A 72 -13.43 -23.33 -6.23
C SER A 72 -13.36 -24.84 -5.94
N THR A 73 -13.95 -25.64 -6.82
CA THR A 73 -14.04 -27.10 -6.62
C THR A 73 -13.11 -27.90 -7.54
N GLY A 74 -12.55 -27.25 -8.54
CA GLY A 74 -11.66 -27.88 -9.52
C GLY A 74 -10.19 -27.92 -9.08
N ILE A 75 -9.82 -27.18 -8.04
CA ILE A 75 -8.47 -27.13 -7.45
C ILE A 75 -8.56 -27.26 -5.93
N ASN A 76 -7.45 -27.63 -5.28
CA ASN A 76 -7.41 -27.76 -3.83
C ASN A 76 -6.42 -26.77 -3.22
N VAL A 77 -6.84 -25.49 -3.18
CA VAL A 77 -6.07 -24.40 -2.60
C VAL A 77 -6.91 -23.63 -1.57
N ILE A 78 -6.22 -22.90 -0.68
CA ILE A 78 -6.84 -21.96 0.25
C ILE A 78 -6.22 -20.58 0.04
N ALA A 79 -7.07 -19.58 -0.18
CA ALA A 79 -6.69 -18.18 -0.23
C ALA A 79 -6.88 -17.52 1.14
N SER A 80 -5.92 -16.71 1.54
CA SER A 80 -5.93 -15.92 2.77
C SER A 80 -5.20 -14.60 2.56
N VAL A 81 -5.18 -13.74 3.59
CA VAL A 81 -4.35 -12.52 3.62
C VAL A 81 -3.32 -12.62 4.74
N LYS A 82 -2.12 -12.07 4.49
CA LYS A 82 -1.03 -11.98 5.45
C LYS A 82 -0.35 -10.63 5.33
N GLY A 83 -0.53 -9.78 6.35
CA GLY A 83 -0.09 -8.40 6.25
C GLY A 83 -0.83 -7.69 5.12
N ASP A 84 -0.10 -7.16 4.16
CA ASP A 84 -0.57 -6.40 3.00
C ASP A 84 -0.70 -7.22 1.70
N LYS A 85 -0.67 -8.57 1.80
CA LYS A 85 -0.58 -9.49 0.67
C LYS A 85 -1.66 -10.54 0.67
N PHE A 86 -2.01 -11.02 -0.51
CA PHE A 86 -2.70 -12.30 -0.66
C PHE A 86 -1.72 -13.47 -0.54
N VAL A 87 -2.19 -14.56 0.05
CA VAL A 87 -1.45 -15.82 0.20
C VAL A 87 -2.32 -16.95 -0.31
N ILE A 88 -1.74 -17.84 -1.10
CA ILE A 88 -2.40 -19.05 -1.58
C ILE A 88 -1.64 -20.26 -1.07
N GLU A 89 -2.35 -21.16 -0.39
CA GLU A 89 -1.81 -22.43 0.12
C GLU A 89 -2.38 -23.60 -0.67
N ASP A 90 -1.51 -24.45 -1.16
CA ASP A 90 -1.86 -25.72 -1.81
C ASP A 90 -2.13 -26.79 -0.75
N ASN A 91 -3.30 -27.42 -0.79
CA ASN A 91 -3.70 -28.48 0.13
C ASN A 91 -3.79 -29.86 -0.56
N THR A 92 -3.23 -30.01 -1.76
CA THR A 92 -3.25 -31.30 -2.47
C THR A 92 -2.33 -32.33 -1.84
N GLY A 93 -1.27 -31.89 -1.14
CA GLY A 93 -0.19 -32.73 -0.65
C GLY A 93 0.68 -33.29 -1.77
N ALA A 94 0.49 -32.84 -3.01
CA ALA A 94 1.26 -33.26 -4.18
C ALA A 94 2.46 -32.33 -4.42
N SER A 95 3.39 -32.79 -5.28
CA SER A 95 4.54 -32.00 -5.74
C SER A 95 4.89 -32.31 -7.19
N VAL A 96 3.85 -32.49 -8.00
CA VAL A 96 3.99 -32.87 -9.42
C VAL A 96 4.40 -31.66 -10.25
N THR A 97 3.81 -30.48 -9.94
CA THR A 97 4.10 -29.21 -10.59
C THR A 97 4.32 -28.10 -9.57
N ASN A 98 4.66 -26.90 -10.04
CA ASN A 98 4.63 -25.70 -9.23
C ASN A 98 3.19 -25.24 -8.97
N LEU A 99 2.93 -24.66 -7.81
CA LEU A 99 1.77 -23.81 -7.59
C LEU A 99 1.95 -22.56 -8.45
N THR A 100 1.03 -22.33 -9.39
CA THR A 100 1.16 -21.26 -10.39
C THR A 100 -0.12 -20.46 -10.49
N ILE A 101 0.01 -19.13 -10.50
CA ILE A 101 -1.10 -18.21 -10.74
C ILE A 101 -0.71 -17.27 -11.89
N ALA A 102 -1.65 -17.08 -12.81
CA ALA A 102 -1.45 -16.24 -13.99
C ALA A 102 -2.74 -15.51 -14.37
N ASP A 103 -2.59 -14.41 -15.07
CA ASP A 103 -3.69 -13.71 -15.70
C ASP A 103 -4.39 -14.60 -16.74
N GLN A 104 -5.68 -14.43 -16.90
CA GLN A 104 -6.50 -15.18 -17.83
C GLN A 104 -7.39 -14.26 -18.65
N GLY A 105 -7.19 -14.26 -19.96
CA GLY A 105 -7.92 -13.39 -20.89
C GLY A 105 -7.16 -12.10 -21.19
N THR A 106 -7.86 -10.97 -21.14
CA THR A 106 -7.31 -9.65 -21.50
C THR A 106 -7.11 -8.71 -20.30
N THR A 107 -7.38 -9.21 -19.09
CA THR A 107 -7.28 -8.44 -17.85
C THR A 107 -6.03 -8.88 -17.07
N ASP A 108 -5.38 -7.91 -16.42
CA ASP A 108 -4.22 -8.13 -15.55
C ASP A 108 -4.66 -8.39 -14.09
N THR A 109 -5.68 -9.24 -13.90
CA THR A 109 -6.30 -9.47 -12.60
C THR A 109 -5.35 -10.09 -11.58
N ALA A 110 -4.63 -11.17 -11.96
CA ALA A 110 -3.66 -11.81 -11.08
C ALA A 110 -2.45 -10.91 -10.83
N THR A 111 -2.03 -10.15 -11.84
CA THR A 111 -0.97 -9.13 -11.72
C THR A 111 -1.36 -8.06 -10.72
N SER A 112 -2.54 -7.47 -10.84
CA SER A 112 -3.01 -6.41 -9.94
C SER A 112 -3.27 -6.91 -8.51
N LEU A 113 -3.61 -8.21 -8.32
CA LEU A 113 -3.67 -8.89 -7.03
C LEU A 113 -2.28 -9.23 -6.45
N GLY A 114 -1.20 -8.95 -7.18
CA GLY A 114 0.16 -9.29 -6.76
C GLY A 114 0.45 -10.80 -6.75
N LEU A 115 -0.35 -11.60 -7.46
CA LEU A 115 -0.32 -13.07 -7.38
C LEU A 115 0.39 -13.76 -8.54
N VAL A 116 0.77 -13.04 -9.62
CA VAL A 116 1.43 -13.67 -10.79
C VAL A 116 2.79 -14.22 -10.41
N THR A 117 2.85 -15.54 -10.23
CA THR A 117 4.11 -16.25 -9.95
C THR A 117 3.95 -17.76 -10.09
N SER A 118 5.07 -18.48 -9.98
CA SER A 118 5.16 -19.94 -10.02
C SER A 118 6.19 -20.40 -8.99
N VAL A 119 5.75 -21.14 -7.97
CA VAL A 119 6.61 -21.56 -6.85
C VAL A 119 6.57 -23.06 -6.66
N ALA A 120 7.72 -23.65 -6.33
CA ALA A 120 7.85 -25.07 -5.97
C ALA A 120 7.54 -25.34 -4.48
N SER A 121 6.73 -24.46 -3.86
CA SER A 121 6.31 -24.52 -2.47
C SER A 121 4.79 -24.72 -2.39
N ASP A 122 4.31 -25.26 -1.28
CA ASP A 122 2.87 -25.35 -0.98
C ASP A 122 2.27 -23.98 -0.69
N THR A 123 3.08 -22.98 -0.37
CA THR A 123 2.65 -21.61 -0.10
C THR A 123 3.21 -20.67 -1.14
N LEU A 124 2.32 -19.85 -1.72
CA LEU A 124 2.62 -18.73 -2.58
C LEU A 124 2.23 -17.45 -1.85
N GLU A 125 3.21 -16.62 -1.51
CA GLU A 125 2.99 -15.27 -0.99
C GLU A 125 3.05 -14.28 -2.15
N GLY A 126 1.99 -13.48 -2.31
CA GLY A 126 1.93 -12.42 -3.30
C GLY A 126 2.82 -11.22 -2.95
N THR A 127 2.78 -10.20 -3.77
CA THR A 127 3.36 -8.88 -3.47
C THR A 127 2.37 -8.01 -2.71
N ALA A 128 2.86 -6.94 -2.05
CA ALA A 128 2.02 -5.98 -1.36
C ALA A 128 1.03 -5.32 -2.32
N VAL A 129 -0.24 -5.28 -1.94
CA VAL A 129 -1.32 -4.61 -2.68
C VAL A 129 -1.96 -3.47 -1.88
N ASN A 130 -1.71 -3.43 -0.56
CA ASN A 130 -2.18 -2.34 0.30
C ASN A 130 -1.12 -1.24 0.39
N THR A 131 -0.78 -0.65 -0.76
CA THR A 131 0.17 0.45 -0.87
C THR A 131 -0.55 1.77 -0.97
N ILE A 132 0.11 2.87 -0.59
CA ILE A 132 -0.39 4.22 -0.86
C ILE A 132 0.09 4.71 -2.22
N GLY A 133 -0.75 5.51 -2.88
CA GLY A 133 -0.45 6.20 -4.13
C GLY A 133 -0.92 7.64 -4.06
N GLN A 134 -0.66 8.42 -5.11
CA GLN A 134 -1.11 9.81 -5.16
C GLN A 134 -2.64 9.93 -5.07
N ASN A 135 -3.37 8.95 -5.60
CA ASN A 135 -4.84 8.92 -5.60
C ASN A 135 -5.44 8.35 -4.30
N THR A 136 -4.60 7.85 -3.36
CA THR A 136 -5.09 7.34 -2.08
C THR A 136 -5.82 8.45 -1.31
N LEU A 137 -7.07 8.20 -0.95
CA LEU A 137 -7.90 9.15 -0.20
C LEU A 137 -7.43 9.24 1.25
N LEU A 138 -7.27 10.45 1.77
CA LEU A 138 -6.93 10.67 3.18
C LEU A 138 -7.99 10.13 4.13
N SER A 139 -9.26 10.06 3.69
CA SER A 139 -10.36 9.52 4.47
C SER A 139 -10.27 8.00 4.69
N THR A 140 -9.47 7.28 3.91
CA THR A 140 -9.27 5.83 4.08
C THR A 140 -8.13 5.48 5.03
N LEU A 141 -7.27 6.45 5.36
CA LEU A 141 -6.17 6.27 6.31
C LEU A 141 -6.68 6.10 7.76
N ASN A 142 -5.83 5.61 8.65
CA ASN A 142 -6.14 5.39 10.06
C ASN A 142 -7.40 4.52 10.25
N ASP A 143 -7.47 3.40 9.56
CA ASP A 143 -8.62 2.47 9.60
C ASP A 143 -9.94 3.16 9.22
N GLY A 144 -9.90 4.09 8.25
CA GLY A 144 -11.06 4.85 7.77
C GLY A 144 -11.45 6.06 8.65
N ASN A 145 -10.66 6.38 9.69
CA ASN A 145 -10.87 7.58 10.50
C ASN A 145 -10.36 8.86 9.84
N GLY A 146 -9.55 8.70 8.81
CA GLY A 146 -8.99 9.78 8.02
C GLY A 146 -7.91 10.59 8.74
N VAL A 147 -7.49 11.68 8.09
CA VAL A 147 -6.58 12.68 8.62
C VAL A 147 -7.37 13.95 8.93
N ARG A 148 -7.04 14.60 10.04
CA ARG A 148 -7.69 15.85 10.45
C ARG A 148 -6.68 16.98 10.41
N PHE A 149 -7.06 18.05 9.73
CA PHE A 149 -6.29 19.27 9.63
C PHE A 149 -6.88 20.38 10.52
N GLU A 150 -6.02 21.28 10.96
CA GLU A 150 -6.39 22.44 11.73
C GLU A 150 -6.44 23.69 10.82
N SER A 151 -7.00 24.78 11.32
CA SER A 151 -7.06 26.05 10.57
C SER A 151 -5.72 26.82 10.55
N ALA A 152 -4.75 26.37 11.34
CA ALA A 152 -3.40 26.92 11.44
C ALA A 152 -2.40 25.89 10.84
N SER A 153 -1.10 26.20 10.90
CA SER A 153 -0.08 25.25 10.44
C SER A 153 -0.15 23.93 11.19
N ASP A 154 -0.19 22.83 10.47
CA ASP A 154 -0.32 21.47 11.01
C ASP A 154 1.02 20.88 11.41
N ILE A 155 2.04 21.09 10.59
CA ILE A 155 3.37 20.57 10.83
C ILE A 155 4.44 21.63 10.61
N GLN A 156 5.60 21.41 11.24
CA GLN A 156 6.84 22.13 11.01
C GLN A 156 7.92 21.13 10.54
N VAL A 157 8.52 21.44 9.42
CA VAL A 157 9.71 20.74 8.90
C VAL A 157 10.94 21.54 9.33
N THR A 158 11.81 20.95 10.15
CA THR A 158 13.12 21.50 10.49
C THR A 158 14.16 20.89 9.54
N LEU A 159 14.94 21.74 8.90
CA LEU A 159 15.91 21.35 7.88
C LEU A 159 17.33 21.27 8.46
N ARG A 160 18.23 20.64 7.71
CA ARG A 160 19.62 20.39 8.14
C ARG A 160 20.43 21.66 8.38
N ASP A 161 20.08 22.77 7.74
CA ASP A 161 20.70 24.08 7.97
C ASP A 161 20.13 24.82 9.20
N GLY A 162 19.17 24.20 9.90
CA GLY A 162 18.48 24.76 11.08
C GLY A 162 17.28 25.64 10.72
N SER A 163 17.00 25.89 9.45
CA SER A 163 15.80 26.60 9.05
C SER A 163 14.55 25.76 9.26
N THR A 164 13.39 26.41 9.39
CA THR A 164 12.10 25.74 9.58
C THR A 164 11.10 26.19 8.56
N VAL A 165 10.27 25.27 8.10
CA VAL A 165 9.15 25.50 7.19
C VAL A 165 7.87 25.01 7.83
N ASN A 166 6.91 25.91 8.05
CA ASN A 166 5.59 25.53 8.54
C ASN A 166 4.67 25.22 7.37
N VAL A 167 3.95 24.11 7.46
CA VAL A 167 3.01 23.65 6.43
C VAL A 167 1.60 23.62 7.02
N ASN A 168 0.66 24.17 6.28
CA ASN A 168 -0.76 24.15 6.61
C ASN A 168 -1.48 23.33 5.52
N PHE A 169 -2.16 22.30 5.94
CA PHE A 169 -3.06 21.51 5.11
C PHE A 169 -4.50 21.97 5.41
N SER A 170 -5.31 22.15 4.40
CA SER A 170 -6.65 22.70 4.62
C SER A 170 -7.75 22.05 3.78
N ASN A 171 -7.44 21.61 2.59
CA ASN A 171 -8.42 21.08 1.65
C ASN A 171 -7.92 19.82 0.93
N GLU A 172 -6.85 19.24 1.43
CA GLU A 172 -6.27 18.04 0.86
C GLU A 172 -7.23 16.85 1.04
N THR A 173 -7.45 16.12 -0.01
CA THR A 173 -8.34 14.95 -0.05
C THR A 173 -7.58 13.67 -0.36
N THR A 174 -6.43 13.81 -0.99
CA THR A 174 -5.57 12.69 -1.41
C THR A 174 -4.13 12.85 -0.90
N ILE A 175 -3.37 11.77 -0.94
CA ILE A 175 -1.92 11.79 -0.67
C ILE A 175 -1.20 12.69 -1.68
N GLY A 176 -1.67 12.73 -2.95
CA GLY A 176 -1.13 13.64 -3.96
C GLY A 176 -1.25 15.09 -3.56
N ASP A 177 -2.43 15.53 -3.08
CA ASP A 177 -2.64 16.90 -2.60
C ASP A 177 -1.68 17.25 -1.45
N VAL A 178 -1.46 16.32 -0.51
CA VAL A 178 -0.51 16.51 0.61
C VAL A 178 0.92 16.69 0.08
N ILE A 179 1.34 15.86 -0.88
CA ILE A 179 2.66 15.95 -1.52
C ILE A 179 2.84 17.28 -2.23
N ASP A 180 1.82 17.73 -2.95
CA ASP A 180 1.87 19.02 -3.68
C ASP A 180 1.98 20.20 -2.71
N THR A 181 1.20 20.21 -1.63
CA THR A 181 1.29 21.23 -0.58
C THR A 181 2.66 21.22 0.10
N LEU A 182 3.21 20.05 0.43
CA LEU A 182 4.56 19.91 0.98
C LEU A 182 5.62 20.46 0.02
N ASN A 183 5.55 20.10 -1.26
CA ASN A 183 6.50 20.55 -2.27
C ASN A 183 6.40 22.05 -2.53
N ALA A 184 5.20 22.62 -2.53
CA ALA A 184 4.99 24.05 -2.64
C ALA A 184 5.63 24.80 -1.45
N ALA A 185 5.45 24.31 -0.23
CA ALA A 185 6.05 24.89 0.97
C ALA A 185 7.57 24.72 0.99
N GLY A 186 8.08 23.56 0.57
CA GLY A 186 9.50 23.23 0.54
C GLY A 186 10.31 24.02 -0.49
N GLY A 187 9.71 24.29 -1.63
CA GLY A 187 10.36 25.01 -2.74
C GLY A 187 11.67 24.36 -3.15
N ALA A 188 12.79 25.09 -3.03
CA ALA A 188 14.14 24.56 -3.34
C ALA A 188 14.76 23.76 -2.18
N ASN A 189 14.20 23.86 -0.97
CA ASN A 189 14.85 23.37 0.25
C ASN A 189 14.62 21.88 0.49
N PHE A 190 13.46 21.36 0.14
CA PHE A 190 13.18 19.91 0.23
C PHE A 190 12.18 19.46 -0.84
N THR A 191 12.09 18.14 -1.03
CA THR A 191 11.03 17.51 -1.82
C THR A 191 10.35 16.41 -1.01
N ALA A 192 9.03 16.32 -1.14
CA ALA A 192 8.23 15.23 -0.61
C ALA A 192 7.80 14.29 -1.74
N SER A 193 7.74 13.00 -1.44
CA SER A 193 7.24 11.95 -2.34
C SER A 193 6.77 10.74 -1.53
N ILE A 194 6.08 9.80 -2.17
CA ILE A 194 5.85 8.48 -1.58
C ILE A 194 7.20 7.77 -1.50
N ASN A 195 7.44 7.02 -0.42
CA ASN A 195 8.66 6.22 -0.27
C ASN A 195 8.69 5.06 -1.30
N ALA A 196 9.88 4.45 -1.48
CA ALA A 196 10.06 3.40 -2.48
C ALA A 196 9.23 2.14 -2.21
N GLN A 197 8.80 1.93 -0.97
CA GLN A 197 7.99 0.79 -0.54
C GLN A 197 6.48 1.02 -0.75
N GLY A 198 6.04 2.26 -1.01
CA GLY A 198 4.63 2.61 -1.10
C GLY A 198 3.89 2.55 0.25
N THR A 199 4.61 2.63 1.37
CA THR A 199 4.05 2.48 2.73
C THR A 199 3.95 3.79 3.49
N GLY A 200 4.54 4.87 2.97
CA GLY A 200 4.57 6.16 3.64
C GLY A 200 5.10 7.28 2.75
N LEU A 201 5.27 8.46 3.34
CA LEU A 201 5.88 9.60 2.69
C LEU A 201 7.34 9.75 3.10
N GLN A 202 8.15 10.26 2.19
CA GLN A 202 9.52 10.69 2.47
C GLN A 202 9.70 12.18 2.14
N ILE A 203 10.50 12.87 2.94
CA ILE A 203 11.00 14.21 2.68
C ILE A 203 12.50 14.13 2.45
N VAL A 204 12.97 14.60 1.32
CA VAL A 204 14.40 14.71 0.98
C VAL A 204 14.83 16.16 1.15
N ASP A 205 15.62 16.43 2.18
CA ASP A 205 16.18 17.72 2.49
C ASP A 205 17.38 18.01 1.55
N LYS A 206 17.34 19.16 0.88
CA LYS A 206 18.36 19.61 -0.07
C LYS A 206 19.29 20.66 0.52
N THR A 207 19.07 21.07 1.77
CA THR A 207 19.92 22.05 2.45
C THR A 207 21.22 21.40 2.95
N ALA A 208 22.23 22.22 3.19
CA ALA A 208 23.51 21.78 3.75
C ALA A 208 23.59 22.19 5.22
N GLY A 209 23.83 21.23 6.11
CA GLY A 209 23.96 21.48 7.55
C GLY A 209 24.21 20.21 8.34
N ALA A 210 24.40 20.35 9.64
CA ALA A 210 24.69 19.25 10.57
C ALA A 210 23.49 18.84 11.45
N THR A 211 22.39 19.58 11.38
CA THR A 211 21.14 19.22 12.06
C THR A 211 20.46 18.07 11.35
N SER A 212 19.67 17.28 12.08
CA SER A 212 18.83 16.25 11.46
C SER A 212 17.54 16.86 10.96
N THR A 213 17.07 16.44 9.79
CA THR A 213 15.74 16.79 9.30
C THR A 213 14.69 16.19 10.23
N GLN A 214 13.74 16.99 10.67
CA GLN A 214 12.68 16.58 11.58
C GLN A 214 11.34 17.13 11.12
N VAL A 215 10.27 16.42 11.43
CA VAL A 215 8.89 16.91 11.29
C VAL A 215 8.21 16.81 12.62
N THR A 216 7.59 17.93 13.03
CA THR A 216 6.85 18.03 14.30
C THR A 216 5.43 18.51 14.03
N ALA A 217 4.46 17.89 14.70
CA ALA A 217 3.09 18.37 14.68
C ALA A 217 2.98 19.72 15.41
N LEU A 218 2.18 20.62 14.88
CA LEU A 218 1.87 21.92 15.47
C LEU A 218 0.40 21.98 15.88
N ASN A 219 0.09 22.88 16.81
CA ASN A 219 -1.28 23.28 17.17
C ASN A 219 -2.23 22.11 17.48
N SER A 220 -1.73 21.03 18.09
CA SER A 220 -2.48 19.79 18.36
C SER A 220 -2.98 19.06 17.10
N SER A 221 -2.43 19.40 15.94
CA SER A 221 -2.68 18.66 14.70
C SER A 221 -2.34 17.17 14.88
N LYS A 222 -3.15 16.33 14.24
CA LYS A 222 -2.93 14.88 14.11
C LYS A 222 -2.69 14.51 12.65
N ALA A 223 -2.19 15.50 11.88
CA ALA A 223 -1.80 15.31 10.50
C ALA A 223 -0.52 14.47 10.38
#